data_ea1a1f88fccb03cd972dbc4b1339a37c
#
_entry.id   ea1a1f88fccb03cd972dbc4b1339a37c
#
_cell.length_a   1.000
_cell.length_b   1.000
_cell.length_c   1.000
_cell.angle_alpha   90.00
_cell.angle_beta   90.00
_cell.angle_gamma   90.00
#
_symmetry.space_group_name_H-M   'P 1'
#
loop_
_entity.id
_entity.type
_entity.pdbx_description
1 polymer ?
#
loop_
_entity_poly.entity_id
_entity_poly.type
_entity_poly.pdbx_seq_one_letter_code
_entity_poly.pdbx_strand_id
1 'polypeptide(L)'
;DKIKEDIRFISEKLQSNREQIAKLEKQLKNSQYNSAQLKKAVANLTKELEAKQQQIETLQAELASKNIRIAELDDAVAGLSQNVSELTAENEAKAATVASQDKALNAAWFVFGTKSELKDQKILEKGDVLKSADFNKDYFTQIDIRTTKEIKLYSKRAELLTTHPAKSYELVKDDKGQLTLKITNPKEFWSVSKYLVIQVK
;
A
#
# COMPACT_ATOMS: atom_id res chain seq x y z
N ASP A 1 1.41 -20.71 38.63
CA ASP A 1 0.48 -20.74 37.48
C ASP A 1 0.51 -19.50 36.62
N LYS A 2 0.71 -18.31 37.20
CA LYS A 2 0.77 -17.04 36.47
C LYS A 2 1.87 -17.05 35.39
N ILE A 3 3.07 -17.53 35.69
CA ILE A 3 4.19 -17.61 34.70
C ILE A 3 3.82 -18.47 33.51
N LYS A 4 3.13 -19.60 33.73
CA LYS A 4 2.69 -20.47 32.64
C LYS A 4 1.64 -19.77 31.76
N GLU A 5 0.74 -18.99 32.36
CA GLU A 5 -0.26 -18.20 31.66
C GLU A 5 0.38 -17.09 30.84
N ASP A 6 1.35 -16.36 31.42
CA ASP A 6 2.10 -15.29 30.75
C ASP A 6 2.88 -15.83 29.54
N ILE A 7 3.59 -16.96 29.72
CA ILE A 7 4.31 -17.63 28.63
C ILE A 7 3.34 -18.06 27.52
N ARG A 8 2.18 -18.62 27.88
CA ARG A 8 1.15 -19.02 26.90
C ARG A 8 0.64 -17.81 26.14
N PHE A 9 0.32 -16.73 26.83
CA PHE A 9 -0.14 -15.47 26.20
C PHE A 9 0.90 -14.91 25.22
N ILE A 10 2.18 -14.87 25.63
CA ILE A 10 3.28 -14.42 24.77
C ILE A 10 3.40 -15.32 23.52
N SER A 11 3.33 -16.64 23.71
CA SER A 11 3.39 -17.59 22.59
C SER A 11 2.23 -17.41 21.61
N GLU A 12 1.00 -17.19 22.11
CA GLU A 12 -0.17 -16.93 21.28
C GLU A 12 -0.02 -15.61 20.49
N LYS A 13 0.53 -14.56 21.12
CA LYS A 13 0.84 -13.29 20.45
C LYS A 13 1.90 -13.42 19.37
N LEU A 14 2.98 -14.15 19.63
CA LEU A 14 4.01 -14.44 18.63
C LEU A 14 3.44 -15.19 17.42
N GLN A 15 2.58 -16.18 17.67
CA GLN A 15 1.93 -16.93 16.59
C GLN A 15 1.05 -16.00 15.73
N SER A 16 0.22 -15.15 16.36
CA SER A 16 -0.60 -14.17 15.65
C SER A 16 0.25 -13.21 14.80
N ASN A 17 1.39 -12.73 15.34
CA ASN A 17 2.30 -11.85 14.62
C ASN A 17 2.93 -12.55 13.39
N ARG A 18 3.30 -13.84 13.52
CA ARG A 18 3.80 -14.63 12.39
C ARG A 18 2.76 -14.74 11.27
N GLU A 19 1.51 -14.98 11.61
CA GLU A 19 0.41 -15.07 10.64
C GLU A 19 0.18 -13.72 9.93
N GLN A 20 0.26 -12.61 10.66
CA GLN A 20 0.16 -11.26 10.07
C GLN A 20 1.32 -10.96 9.13
N ILE A 21 2.56 -11.30 9.51
CA ILE A 21 3.74 -11.13 8.66
C ILE A 21 3.61 -11.97 7.38
N ALA A 22 3.22 -13.24 7.48
CA ALA A 22 3.01 -14.10 6.32
C ALA A 22 1.94 -13.53 5.35
N LYS A 23 0.87 -12.94 5.90
CA LYS A 23 -0.15 -12.25 5.12
C LYS A 23 0.41 -11.02 4.40
N LEU A 24 1.22 -10.22 5.08
CA LEU A 24 1.89 -9.05 4.50
C LEU A 24 2.89 -9.43 3.41
N GLU A 25 3.68 -10.49 3.61
CA GLU A 25 4.58 -11.03 2.60
C GLU A 25 3.84 -11.45 1.33
N LYS A 26 2.70 -12.12 1.49
CA LYS A 26 1.84 -12.52 0.37
C LYS A 26 1.28 -11.31 -0.37
N GLN A 27 0.81 -10.30 0.35
CA GLN A 27 0.33 -9.05 -0.24
C GLN A 27 1.45 -8.31 -0.98
N LEU A 28 2.64 -8.26 -0.40
CA LEU A 28 3.82 -7.61 -1.01
C LEU A 28 4.29 -8.32 -2.28
N LYS A 29 4.23 -9.67 -2.33
CA LYS A 29 4.54 -10.45 -3.54
C LYS A 29 3.56 -10.19 -4.68
N ASN A 30 2.31 -9.90 -4.35
CA ASN A 30 1.25 -9.65 -5.33
C ASN A 30 1.18 -8.18 -5.77
N SER A 31 1.94 -7.28 -5.15
CA SER A 31 2.01 -5.86 -5.51
C SER A 31 2.89 -5.67 -6.75
N GLN A 32 2.41 -4.90 -7.73
CA GLN A 32 3.20 -4.54 -8.90
C GLN A 32 4.39 -3.60 -8.57
N TYR A 33 4.32 -2.93 -7.44
CA TYR A 33 5.35 -2.00 -6.93
C TYR A 33 6.07 -2.62 -5.74
N ASN A 34 6.89 -3.58 -6.04
CA ASN A 34 7.59 -4.38 -5.06
C ASN A 34 8.86 -3.65 -4.55
N SER A 35 8.75 -2.91 -3.46
CA SER A 35 9.88 -2.24 -2.83
C SER A 35 10.82 -3.25 -2.17
N ALA A 36 12.08 -3.30 -2.64
CA ALA A 36 13.13 -4.14 -2.04
C ALA A 36 13.36 -3.81 -0.55
N GLN A 37 13.19 -2.55 -0.17
CA GLN A 37 13.31 -2.10 1.23
C GLN A 37 12.21 -2.67 2.12
N LEU A 38 10.97 -2.73 1.64
CA LEU A 38 9.83 -3.30 2.37
C LEU A 38 9.98 -4.82 2.55
N LYS A 39 10.42 -5.52 1.51
CA LYS A 39 10.76 -6.96 1.63
C LYS A 39 11.81 -7.21 2.69
N LYS A 40 12.87 -6.40 2.70
CA LYS A 40 13.95 -6.51 3.69
C LYS A 40 13.44 -6.24 5.10
N ALA A 41 12.57 -5.23 5.29
CA ALA A 41 11.98 -4.93 6.59
C ALA A 41 11.12 -6.09 7.11
N VAL A 42 10.23 -6.65 6.28
CA VAL A 42 9.39 -7.80 6.64
C VAL A 42 10.25 -9.02 6.98
N ALA A 43 11.27 -9.32 6.17
CA ALA A 43 12.18 -10.42 6.43
C ALA A 43 12.96 -10.27 7.75
N ASN A 44 13.41 -9.05 8.08
CA ASN A 44 14.06 -8.77 9.36
C ASN A 44 13.13 -8.99 10.55
N LEU A 45 11.87 -8.54 10.44
CA LEU A 45 10.86 -8.73 11.49
C LEU A 45 10.53 -10.21 11.71
N THR A 46 10.40 -10.98 10.63
CA THR A 46 10.21 -12.44 10.72
C THR A 46 11.35 -13.07 11.50
N LYS A 47 12.59 -12.71 11.16
CA LYS A 47 13.80 -13.24 11.83
C LYS A 47 13.86 -12.87 13.31
N GLU A 48 13.49 -11.61 13.67
CA GLU A 48 13.44 -11.18 15.05
C GLU A 48 12.38 -11.94 15.86
N LEU A 49 11.20 -12.17 15.29
CA LEU A 49 10.15 -12.96 15.94
C LEU A 49 10.55 -14.42 16.14
N GLU A 50 11.23 -15.03 15.16
CA GLU A 50 11.76 -16.37 15.30
C GLU A 50 12.80 -16.46 16.43
N ALA A 51 13.71 -15.48 16.53
CA ALA A 51 14.68 -15.41 17.60
C ALA A 51 14.01 -15.28 18.99
N LYS A 52 12.95 -14.45 19.11
CA LYS A 52 12.19 -14.33 20.36
C LYS A 52 11.42 -15.61 20.71
N GLN A 53 10.89 -16.32 19.73
CA GLN A 53 10.26 -17.62 19.94
C GLN A 53 11.24 -18.62 20.53
N GLN A 54 12.46 -18.73 19.95
CA GLN A 54 13.50 -19.60 20.47
C GLN A 54 13.91 -19.25 21.90
N GLN A 55 13.99 -17.95 22.24
CA GLN A 55 14.27 -17.53 23.61
C GLN A 55 13.20 -18.00 24.61
N ILE A 56 11.91 -17.92 24.23
CA ILE A 56 10.80 -18.38 25.07
C ILE A 56 10.88 -19.91 25.25
N GLU A 57 11.11 -20.67 24.19
CA GLU A 57 11.26 -22.12 24.26
C GLU A 57 12.43 -22.55 25.16
N THR A 58 13.56 -21.84 25.05
CA THR A 58 14.72 -22.05 25.93
C THR A 58 14.35 -21.80 27.39
N LEU A 59 13.69 -20.67 27.67
CA LEU A 59 13.25 -20.33 29.03
C LEU A 59 12.24 -21.34 29.60
N GLN A 60 11.33 -21.85 28.77
CA GLN A 60 10.40 -22.91 29.17
C GLN A 60 11.13 -24.21 29.54
N ALA A 61 12.14 -24.58 28.74
CA ALA A 61 12.96 -25.79 28.99
C ALA A 61 13.80 -25.61 30.29
N GLU A 62 14.38 -24.44 30.52
CA GLU A 62 15.10 -24.13 31.75
C GLU A 62 14.19 -24.15 32.97
N LEU A 63 12.96 -23.61 32.86
CA LEU A 63 11.96 -23.68 33.91
C LEU A 63 11.62 -25.13 34.28
N ALA A 64 11.45 -25.98 33.28
CA ALA A 64 11.13 -27.39 33.49
C ALA A 64 12.28 -28.18 34.11
N SER A 65 13.53 -27.81 33.78
CA SER A 65 14.72 -28.62 34.14
C SER A 65 15.40 -28.23 35.48
N LYS A 66 15.27 -26.96 35.89
CA LYS A 66 16.14 -26.41 36.93
C LYS A 66 15.48 -25.96 38.25
N ASN A 67 14.18 -26.11 38.42
CA ASN A 67 13.52 -25.59 39.64
C ASN A 67 13.95 -24.12 39.97
N ILE A 68 14.15 -23.30 38.93
CA ILE A 68 14.67 -21.95 39.03
C ILE A 68 13.72 -21.07 39.87
N ARG A 69 14.25 -20.21 40.71
CA ARG A 69 13.48 -19.28 41.52
C ARG A 69 12.51 -18.47 40.67
N ILE A 70 11.24 -18.59 41.00
CA ILE A 70 10.10 -18.00 40.25
C ILE A 70 10.31 -16.49 40.01
N ALA A 71 10.93 -15.77 40.95
CA ALA A 71 11.17 -14.34 40.84
C ALA A 71 12.12 -13.94 39.66
N GLU A 72 13.18 -14.69 39.40
CA GLU A 72 14.13 -14.40 38.31
C GLU A 72 13.52 -14.65 36.94
N LEU A 73 12.60 -15.58 36.89
CA LEU A 73 11.85 -15.91 35.64
C LEU A 73 10.72 -14.91 35.38
N ASP A 74 10.04 -14.45 36.43
CA ASP A 74 9.04 -13.39 36.31
C ASP A 74 9.64 -12.12 35.66
N ASP A 75 10.86 -11.73 36.06
CA ASP A 75 11.57 -10.59 35.48
C ASP A 75 11.92 -10.84 33.97
N ALA A 76 12.41 -12.05 33.67
CA ALA A 76 12.76 -12.40 32.30
C ALA A 76 11.52 -12.47 31.39
N VAL A 77 10.41 -13.06 31.87
CA VAL A 77 9.15 -13.14 31.15
C VAL A 77 8.52 -11.75 30.99
N ALA A 78 8.61 -10.89 32.01
CA ALA A 78 8.15 -9.50 31.91
C ALA A 78 8.91 -8.74 30.82
N GLY A 79 10.25 -8.86 30.80
CA GLY A 79 11.09 -8.27 29.74
C GLY A 79 10.77 -8.77 28.34
N LEU A 80 10.55 -10.08 28.20
CA LEU A 80 10.14 -10.67 26.91
C LEU A 80 8.73 -10.22 26.49
N SER A 81 7.80 -10.09 27.45
CA SER A 81 6.47 -9.58 27.19
C SER A 81 6.49 -8.14 26.68
N GLN A 82 7.32 -7.29 27.28
CA GLN A 82 7.52 -5.91 26.83
C GLN A 82 8.08 -5.88 25.39
N ASN A 83 9.13 -6.64 25.13
CA ASN A 83 9.71 -6.72 23.79
C ASN A 83 8.72 -7.19 22.73
N VAL A 84 7.87 -8.18 23.05
CA VAL A 84 6.82 -8.65 22.14
C VAL A 84 5.76 -7.56 21.89
N SER A 85 5.40 -6.81 22.94
CA SER A 85 4.47 -5.69 22.81
C SER A 85 5.04 -4.58 21.90
N GLU A 86 6.32 -4.23 22.11
CA GLU A 86 7.01 -3.24 21.28
C GLU A 86 7.12 -3.68 19.82
N LEU A 87 7.51 -4.95 19.57
CA LEU A 87 7.57 -5.52 18.22
C LEU A 87 6.20 -5.58 17.56
N THR A 88 5.14 -5.84 18.30
CA THR A 88 3.77 -5.84 17.78
C THR A 88 3.37 -4.44 17.33
N ALA A 89 3.59 -3.42 18.17
CA ALA A 89 3.30 -2.03 17.83
C ALA A 89 4.11 -1.56 16.61
N GLU A 90 5.39 -1.93 16.55
CA GLU A 90 6.25 -1.62 15.42
C GLU A 90 5.78 -2.30 14.12
N ASN A 91 5.33 -3.56 14.21
CA ASN A 91 4.76 -4.29 13.07
C ASN A 91 3.49 -3.64 12.55
N GLU A 92 2.59 -3.24 13.44
CA GLU A 92 1.35 -2.54 13.07
C GLU A 92 1.65 -1.20 12.40
N ALA A 93 2.59 -0.43 12.94
CA ALA A 93 3.01 0.84 12.36
C ALA A 93 3.65 0.65 10.97
N LYS A 94 4.51 -0.35 10.81
CA LYS A 94 5.13 -0.69 9.52
C LYS A 94 4.09 -1.19 8.51
N ALA A 95 3.13 -2.01 8.94
CA ALA A 95 2.04 -2.48 8.10
C ALA A 95 1.17 -1.32 7.58
N ALA A 96 0.83 -0.37 8.45
CA ALA A 96 0.11 0.84 8.07
C ALA A 96 0.91 1.70 7.08
N THR A 97 2.22 1.84 7.32
CA THR A 97 3.13 2.55 6.41
C THR A 97 3.19 1.89 5.04
N VAL A 98 3.35 0.56 4.99
CA VAL A 98 3.34 -0.23 3.75
C VAL A 98 2.04 -0.03 2.98
N ALA A 99 0.91 -0.14 3.66
CA ALA A 99 -0.41 0.05 3.04
C ALA A 99 -0.60 1.47 2.49
N SER A 100 -0.15 2.47 3.24
CA SER A 100 -0.20 3.88 2.83
C SER A 100 0.70 4.14 1.61
N GLN A 101 1.92 3.63 1.63
CA GLN A 101 2.87 3.77 0.52
C GLN A 101 2.40 3.03 -0.73
N ASP A 102 1.85 1.81 -0.58
CA ASP A 102 1.28 1.05 -1.68
C ASP A 102 0.12 1.81 -2.34
N LYS A 103 -0.77 2.37 -1.52
CA LYS A 103 -1.86 3.21 -2.00
C LYS A 103 -1.36 4.47 -2.72
N ALA A 104 -0.35 5.15 -2.17
CA ALA A 104 0.23 6.34 -2.77
C ALA A 104 0.95 6.04 -4.10
N LEU A 105 1.71 4.94 -4.16
CA LEU A 105 2.41 4.50 -5.37
C LEU A 105 1.44 4.15 -6.51
N ASN A 106 0.29 3.59 -6.17
CA ASN A 106 -0.71 3.15 -7.14
C ASN A 106 -1.82 4.20 -7.38
N ALA A 107 -1.75 5.35 -6.71
CA ALA A 107 -2.68 6.44 -6.94
C ALA A 107 -2.35 7.19 -8.24
N ALA A 108 -3.39 7.50 -8.98
CA ALA A 108 -3.35 8.46 -10.08
C ALA A 108 -4.66 9.25 -10.09
N TRP A 109 -4.69 10.33 -10.82
CA TRP A 109 -5.81 11.25 -10.86
C TRP A 109 -6.19 11.53 -12.29
N PHE A 110 -7.47 11.48 -12.59
CA PHE A 110 -7.96 11.87 -13.89
C PHE A 110 -9.09 12.88 -13.80
N VAL A 111 -9.22 13.64 -14.85
CA VAL A 111 -10.34 14.53 -15.11
C VAL A 111 -10.63 14.53 -16.60
N PHE A 112 -11.90 14.61 -16.94
CA PHE A 112 -12.32 14.95 -18.31
C PHE A 112 -13.39 16.03 -18.25
N GLY A 113 -13.38 16.91 -19.22
CA GLY A 113 -14.32 18.01 -19.31
C GLY A 113 -14.18 18.77 -20.62
N THR A 114 -15.12 19.66 -20.87
CA THR A 114 -15.04 20.61 -21.97
C THR A 114 -13.91 21.61 -21.75
N LYS A 115 -13.49 22.29 -22.81
CA LYS A 115 -12.47 23.32 -22.72
C LYS A 115 -12.82 24.44 -21.72
N SER A 116 -14.11 24.80 -21.62
CA SER A 116 -14.60 25.82 -20.68
C SER A 116 -14.45 25.33 -19.24
N GLU A 117 -14.97 24.14 -18.94
CA GLU A 117 -14.89 23.54 -17.60
C GLU A 117 -13.45 23.42 -17.10
N LEU A 118 -12.54 22.93 -17.96
CA LEU A 118 -11.13 22.80 -17.60
C LEU A 118 -10.46 24.16 -17.33
N LYS A 119 -10.89 25.22 -18.03
CA LYS A 119 -10.41 26.58 -17.77
C LYS A 119 -10.96 27.14 -16.48
N ASP A 120 -12.25 26.95 -16.22
CA ASP A 120 -12.91 27.45 -15.00
C ASP A 120 -12.28 26.83 -13.74
N GLN A 121 -11.75 25.60 -13.83
CA GLN A 121 -11.03 24.91 -12.78
C GLN A 121 -9.50 25.18 -12.77
N LYS A 122 -9.03 26.11 -13.62
CA LYS A 122 -7.59 26.44 -13.79
C LYS A 122 -6.70 25.25 -14.16
N ILE A 123 -7.30 24.19 -14.69
CA ILE A 123 -6.58 22.99 -15.16
C ILE A 123 -5.95 23.25 -16.53
N LEU A 124 -6.63 24.07 -17.36
CA LEU A 124 -6.17 24.52 -18.68
C LEU A 124 -6.08 26.04 -18.71
N GLU A 125 -4.88 26.59 -18.87
CA GLU A 125 -4.64 28.04 -19.00
C GLU A 125 -3.78 28.33 -20.23
N LYS A 126 -4.26 29.25 -21.09
CA LYS A 126 -3.53 29.74 -22.29
C LYS A 126 -2.96 28.62 -23.19
N GLY A 127 -3.56 27.42 -23.19
CA GLY A 127 -3.10 26.25 -23.94
C GLY A 127 -2.19 25.32 -23.16
N ASP A 128 -1.80 25.68 -21.96
CA ASP A 128 -0.95 24.87 -21.08
C ASP A 128 -1.79 24.14 -20.03
N VAL A 129 -1.41 22.91 -19.73
CA VAL A 129 -2.12 22.01 -18.80
C VAL A 129 -1.34 21.87 -17.50
N LEU A 130 -2.03 22.03 -16.35
CA LEU A 130 -1.45 21.86 -15.01
C LEU A 130 -0.24 22.76 -14.70
N LYS A 131 -0.11 23.90 -15.39
CA LYS A 131 0.96 24.87 -15.12
C LYS A 131 0.67 25.77 -13.93
N SER A 132 -0.60 26.08 -13.67
CA SER A 132 -0.96 26.86 -12.49
C SER A 132 -0.75 26.04 -11.22
N ALA A 133 -0.05 26.60 -10.24
CA ALA A 133 0.05 25.99 -8.91
C ALA A 133 -1.32 25.88 -8.20
N ASP A 134 -2.29 26.69 -8.65
CA ASP A 134 -3.62 26.86 -8.05
C ASP A 134 -4.73 26.10 -8.80
N PHE A 135 -4.41 25.11 -9.63
CA PHE A 135 -5.45 24.30 -10.24
C PHE A 135 -6.26 23.55 -9.19
N ASN A 136 -7.57 23.41 -9.43
CA ASN A 136 -8.46 22.72 -8.51
C ASN A 136 -8.19 21.20 -8.49
N LYS A 137 -7.44 20.75 -7.47
CA LYS A 137 -7.10 19.34 -7.28
C LYS A 137 -8.32 18.49 -6.92
N ASP A 138 -9.31 19.08 -6.24
CA ASP A 138 -10.52 18.38 -5.81
C ASP A 138 -11.44 18.03 -6.99
N TYR A 139 -11.19 18.64 -8.15
CA TYR A 139 -11.92 18.34 -9.38
C TYR A 139 -11.46 17.04 -10.04
N PHE A 140 -10.32 16.49 -9.60
CA PHE A 140 -9.80 15.23 -10.09
C PHE A 140 -10.37 14.04 -9.34
N THR A 141 -10.69 12.99 -10.08
CA THR A 141 -11.05 11.68 -9.51
C THR A 141 -9.79 10.88 -9.26
N GLN A 142 -9.56 10.51 -8.00
CA GLN A 142 -8.46 9.61 -7.63
C GLN A 142 -8.83 8.17 -7.97
N ILE A 143 -7.88 7.44 -8.53
CA ILE A 143 -8.02 6.02 -8.90
C ILE A 143 -6.81 5.21 -8.44
N ASP A 144 -7.01 3.90 -8.39
CA ASP A 144 -5.91 2.93 -8.31
C ASP A 144 -5.61 2.42 -9.73
N ILE A 145 -4.36 2.62 -10.16
CA ILE A 145 -3.90 2.26 -11.52
C ILE A 145 -3.96 0.75 -11.81
N ARG A 146 -4.06 -0.07 -10.78
CA ARG A 146 -4.14 -1.54 -10.90
C ARG A 146 -5.53 -2.02 -11.26
N THR A 147 -6.54 -1.30 -10.78
CA THR A 147 -7.96 -1.68 -10.91
C THR A 147 -8.68 -0.91 -12.00
N THR A 148 -8.37 0.38 -12.14
CA THR A 148 -9.04 1.24 -13.11
C THR A 148 -8.32 1.20 -14.45
N LYS A 149 -8.82 0.38 -15.35
CA LYS A 149 -8.27 0.20 -16.71
C LYS A 149 -9.11 0.86 -17.80
N GLU A 150 -10.30 1.30 -17.47
CA GLU A 150 -11.23 1.92 -18.42
C GLU A 150 -11.84 3.20 -17.80
N ILE A 151 -11.91 4.25 -18.59
CA ILE A 151 -12.54 5.52 -18.24
C ILE A 151 -13.55 5.89 -19.34
N LYS A 152 -14.84 5.88 -19.02
CA LYS A 152 -15.91 6.29 -19.92
C LYS A 152 -15.96 7.81 -20.01
N LEU A 153 -15.89 8.35 -21.22
CA LEU A 153 -15.79 9.79 -21.46
C LEU A 153 -17.13 10.45 -21.81
N TYR A 154 -18.14 9.64 -22.07
CA TYR A 154 -19.50 10.14 -22.41
C TYR A 154 -19.52 11.18 -23.54
N SER A 155 -18.55 11.14 -24.42
CA SER A 155 -18.39 12.07 -25.53
C SER A 155 -17.93 11.36 -26.79
N LYS A 156 -18.28 11.91 -27.94
CA LYS A 156 -17.91 11.39 -29.28
C LYS A 156 -16.50 11.80 -29.72
N ARG A 157 -15.92 12.81 -29.06
CA ARG A 157 -14.57 13.32 -29.32
C ARG A 157 -13.83 13.56 -28.02
N ALA A 158 -12.61 13.12 -27.96
CA ALA A 158 -11.74 13.31 -26.79
C ALA A 158 -10.30 13.48 -27.25
N GLU A 159 -9.55 14.26 -26.49
CA GLU A 159 -8.13 14.53 -26.69
C GLU A 159 -7.42 14.51 -25.33
N LEU A 160 -6.37 13.70 -25.20
CA LEU A 160 -5.54 13.70 -24.01
C LEU A 160 -4.65 14.94 -24.03
N LEU A 161 -4.76 15.79 -23.02
CA LEU A 161 -3.97 17.01 -22.89
C LEU A 161 -2.67 16.79 -22.11
N THR A 162 -2.59 15.72 -21.30
CA THR A 162 -1.37 15.30 -20.61
C THR A 162 -0.62 14.25 -21.42
N THR A 163 0.71 14.21 -21.23
CA THR A 163 1.56 13.29 -21.99
C THR A 163 1.51 11.90 -21.41
N HIS A 164 1.07 10.94 -22.23
CA HIS A 164 1.08 9.51 -21.92
C HIS A 164 1.58 8.73 -23.15
N PRO A 165 2.34 7.63 -22.96
CA PRO A 165 2.85 6.82 -24.08
C PRO A 165 1.72 6.26 -24.95
N ALA A 166 1.75 6.57 -26.24
CA ALA A 166 0.65 6.26 -27.19
C ALA A 166 0.34 4.75 -27.32
N LYS A 167 1.34 3.88 -27.06
CA LYS A 167 1.15 2.42 -27.13
C LYS A 167 0.50 1.82 -25.88
N SER A 168 0.30 2.61 -24.83
CA SER A 168 -0.19 2.15 -23.54
C SER A 168 -1.70 2.31 -23.35
N TYR A 169 -2.39 2.89 -24.32
CA TYR A 169 -3.83 3.13 -24.27
C TYR A 169 -4.46 3.14 -25.67
N GLU A 170 -5.78 3.02 -25.70
CA GLU A 170 -6.61 3.19 -26.90
C GLU A 170 -7.92 3.90 -26.58
N LEU A 171 -8.47 4.61 -27.54
CA LEU A 171 -9.79 5.23 -27.47
C LEU A 171 -10.77 4.37 -28.28
N VAL A 172 -11.67 3.71 -27.60
CA VAL A 172 -12.66 2.78 -28.20
C VAL A 172 -14.03 3.45 -28.22
N LYS A 173 -14.74 3.35 -29.34
CA LYS A 173 -16.12 3.83 -29.47
C LYS A 173 -17.10 2.70 -29.16
N ASP A 174 -18.13 3.03 -28.42
CA ASP A 174 -19.31 2.17 -28.24
C ASP A 174 -20.28 2.29 -29.42
N ASP A 175 -21.38 1.52 -29.37
CA ASP A 175 -22.43 1.52 -30.39
C ASP A 175 -23.12 2.88 -30.57
N LYS A 176 -23.05 3.77 -29.56
CA LYS A 176 -23.59 5.13 -29.61
C LYS A 176 -22.53 6.16 -30.06
N GLY A 177 -21.33 5.67 -30.40
CA GLY A 177 -20.20 6.48 -30.80
C GLY A 177 -19.51 7.23 -29.65
N GLN A 178 -19.84 6.89 -28.39
CA GLN A 178 -19.19 7.47 -27.23
C GLN A 178 -17.84 6.79 -26.98
N LEU A 179 -16.86 7.57 -26.56
CA LEU A 179 -15.50 7.11 -26.33
C LEU A 179 -15.31 6.58 -24.91
N THR A 180 -14.58 5.48 -24.82
CA THR A 180 -13.99 4.95 -23.60
C THR A 180 -12.48 4.91 -23.79
N LEU A 181 -11.74 5.50 -22.86
CA LEU A 181 -10.29 5.34 -22.78
C LEU A 181 -10.00 3.98 -22.14
N LYS A 182 -9.32 3.11 -22.85
CA LYS A 182 -8.81 1.82 -22.36
C LYS A 182 -7.32 1.91 -22.16
N ILE A 183 -6.86 1.66 -20.92
CA ILE A 183 -5.45 1.63 -20.55
C ILE A 183 -4.98 0.18 -20.70
N THR A 184 -4.23 -0.10 -21.75
CA THR A 184 -3.74 -1.45 -22.08
C THR A 184 -2.52 -1.84 -21.28
N ASN A 185 -1.66 -0.84 -20.95
CA ASN A 185 -0.49 -1.02 -20.11
C ASN A 185 -0.45 0.07 -19.02
N PRO A 186 -1.06 -0.17 -17.84
CA PRO A 186 -1.12 0.84 -16.78
C PRO A 186 0.23 1.33 -16.29
N LYS A 187 1.22 0.45 -16.18
CA LYS A 187 2.56 0.80 -15.72
C LYS A 187 3.23 1.80 -16.68
N GLU A 188 3.13 1.58 -17.96
CA GLU A 188 3.68 2.45 -18.98
C GLU A 188 2.86 3.75 -19.10
N PHE A 189 1.53 3.65 -19.10
CA PHE A 189 0.64 4.79 -19.21
C PHE A 189 0.89 5.84 -18.14
N TRP A 190 1.03 5.41 -16.89
CA TRP A 190 1.24 6.29 -15.73
C TRP A 190 2.72 6.56 -15.40
N SER A 191 3.65 6.18 -16.29
CA SER A 191 5.09 6.36 -16.07
C SER A 191 5.55 7.80 -16.19
N VAL A 192 4.92 8.59 -17.06
CA VAL A 192 5.29 10.00 -17.34
C VAL A 192 4.52 10.95 -16.44
N SER A 193 3.22 10.71 -16.24
CA SER A 193 2.37 11.57 -15.42
C SER A 193 1.39 10.73 -14.61
N LYS A 194 1.19 11.12 -13.36
CA LYS A 194 0.12 10.60 -12.48
C LYS A 194 -1.20 11.36 -12.63
N TYR A 195 -1.20 12.44 -13.39
CA TYR A 195 -2.39 13.22 -13.71
C TYR A 195 -2.75 13.02 -15.19
N LEU A 196 -4.01 12.72 -15.42
CA LEU A 196 -4.59 12.58 -16.75
C LEU A 196 -5.67 13.64 -16.94
N VAL A 197 -5.48 14.49 -17.92
CA VAL A 197 -6.46 15.51 -18.32
C VAL A 197 -6.93 15.20 -19.73
N ILE A 198 -8.23 15.07 -19.90
CA ILE A 198 -8.87 14.78 -21.19
C ILE A 198 -9.86 15.90 -21.52
N GLN A 199 -9.65 16.54 -22.66
CA GLN A 199 -10.63 17.45 -23.22
C GLN A 199 -11.65 16.68 -24.03
N VAL A 200 -12.94 16.87 -23.74
CA VAL A 200 -14.06 16.31 -24.49
C VAL A 200 -14.79 17.39 -25.27
N LYS A 201 -15.47 17.00 -26.39
CA LYS A 201 -16.25 17.89 -27.28
C LYS A 201 -17.58 17.29 -27.59
#